data_cbb9ff97c2a8936ebcc3b9e6cd8701a1
#
_entry.id   cbb9ff97c2a8936ebcc3b9e6cd8701a1
#
_cell.length_a   1.000
_cell.length_b   1.000
_cell.length_c   1.000
_cell.angle_alpha   90.00
_cell.angle_beta   90.00
_cell.angle_gamma   90.00
#
_symmetry.space_group_name_H-M   'P 1'
#
loop_
_entity.id
_entity.type
_entity.pdbx_description
1 polymer ?
#
loop_
_entity_poly.entity_id
_entity_poly.type
_entity_poly.pdbx_seq_one_letter_code
_entity_poly.pdbx_strand_id
1 'polypeptide(L)'
;KLEKQVAGLESEKQAFNRSKFSSKYKLEDISATLESAKSRLERMSHDWKNLQQRLQKGQDGTILNLVQLDGLSPNADVKQIGTKLNQIADKARTGGQYDEIGSLYGFTLLVKTEISEKEGVDIKVNRFLVQGEGNIKYTYNNGLIANDAKLASMNFLSALEKIPSYIEQEQKKIAELQKDLPVLQAVVNGIWTKENKLSELKTELA
;
A
#
# COMPACT_ATOMS: atom_id res chain seq x y z
N LYS A 1 32.15 46.08 -10.97
CA LYS A 1 31.93 44.99 -11.96
C LYS A 1 32.29 43.64 -11.35
N LEU A 2 33.42 43.54 -10.68
CA LEU A 2 33.88 42.33 -9.97
C LEU A 2 32.94 41.86 -8.86
N GLU A 3 32.48 42.76 -7.99
CA GLU A 3 31.52 42.48 -6.92
C GLU A 3 30.24 41.78 -7.43
N LYS A 4 29.71 42.25 -8.58
CA LYS A 4 28.52 41.63 -9.18
C LYS A 4 28.80 40.20 -9.68
N GLN A 5 30.02 39.94 -10.17
CA GLN A 5 30.42 38.61 -10.62
C GLN A 5 30.62 37.67 -9.45
N VAL A 6 31.23 38.11 -8.37
CA VAL A 6 31.38 37.34 -7.13
C VAL A 6 30.02 37.00 -6.54
N ALA A 7 29.14 38.01 -6.38
CA ALA A 7 27.77 37.79 -5.85
C ALA A 7 26.94 36.84 -6.73
N GLY A 8 27.08 36.93 -8.07
CA GLY A 8 26.42 36.00 -8.97
C GLY A 8 26.88 34.55 -8.81
N LEU A 9 28.20 34.33 -8.71
CA LEU A 9 28.76 33.00 -8.49
C LEU A 9 28.42 32.44 -7.10
N GLU A 10 28.39 33.27 -6.06
CA GLU A 10 27.97 32.88 -4.75
C GLU A 10 26.48 32.41 -4.70
N SER A 11 25.61 33.18 -5.37
CA SER A 11 24.20 32.82 -5.53
C SER A 11 24.03 31.50 -6.29
N GLU A 12 24.78 31.32 -7.36
CA GLU A 12 24.78 30.05 -8.13
C GLU A 12 25.26 28.87 -7.28
N LYS A 13 26.33 29.05 -6.52
CA LYS A 13 26.84 28.03 -5.58
C LYS A 13 25.81 27.65 -4.52
N GLN A 14 25.15 28.66 -3.95
CA GLN A 14 24.08 28.42 -2.98
C GLN A 14 22.92 27.66 -3.58
N ALA A 15 22.49 28.01 -4.80
CA ALA A 15 21.43 27.30 -5.50
C ALA A 15 21.82 25.84 -5.79
N PHE A 16 23.05 25.61 -6.24
CA PHE A 16 23.60 24.26 -6.43
C PHE A 16 23.59 23.44 -5.15
N ASN A 17 24.08 24.00 -4.03
CA ASN A 17 24.11 23.32 -2.75
C ASN A 17 22.71 23.01 -2.23
N ARG A 18 21.75 23.93 -2.38
CA ARG A 18 20.33 23.69 -2.01
C ARG A 18 19.73 22.56 -2.85
N SER A 19 19.99 22.54 -4.15
CA SER A 19 19.53 21.47 -5.04
C SER A 19 20.11 20.12 -4.66
N LYS A 20 21.41 20.08 -4.38
CA LYS A 20 22.10 18.88 -3.91
C LYS A 20 21.55 18.35 -2.60
N PHE A 21 21.32 19.23 -1.63
CA PHE A 21 20.74 18.89 -0.34
C PHE A 21 19.30 18.36 -0.48
N SER A 22 18.45 19.06 -1.22
CA SER A 22 17.07 18.62 -1.50
C SER A 22 17.05 17.27 -2.22
N SER A 23 17.96 17.05 -3.17
CA SER A 23 18.05 15.78 -3.91
C SER A 23 18.50 14.63 -3.02
N LYS A 24 19.36 14.88 -2.03
CA LYS A 24 19.79 13.88 -1.03
C LYS A 24 18.59 13.37 -0.22
N TYR A 25 17.75 14.27 0.30
CA TYR A 25 16.55 13.89 1.04
C TYR A 25 15.57 13.10 0.18
N LYS A 26 15.34 13.55 -1.06
CA LYS A 26 14.49 12.81 -2.01
C LYS A 26 15.04 11.42 -2.31
N LEU A 27 16.36 11.30 -2.45
CA LEU A 27 17.01 10.01 -2.70
C LEU A 27 16.82 9.05 -1.50
N GLU A 28 16.98 9.55 -0.29
CA GLU A 28 16.76 8.76 0.94
C GLU A 28 15.29 8.32 1.05
N ASP A 29 14.33 9.22 0.80
CA ASP A 29 12.90 8.94 0.83
C ASP A 29 12.49 7.93 -0.24
N ILE A 30 12.93 8.11 -1.47
CA ILE A 30 12.65 7.17 -2.57
C ILE A 30 13.28 5.81 -2.29
N SER A 31 14.50 5.76 -1.76
CA SER A 31 15.17 4.49 -1.40
C SER A 31 14.38 3.73 -0.33
N ALA A 32 13.92 4.39 0.71
CA ALA A 32 13.09 3.79 1.75
C ALA A 32 11.73 3.33 1.21
N THR A 33 11.09 4.14 0.38
CA THR A 33 9.81 3.80 -0.27
C THR A 33 9.97 2.61 -1.21
N LEU A 34 11.07 2.54 -1.96
CA LEU A 34 11.38 1.44 -2.86
C LEU A 34 11.58 0.13 -2.10
N GLU A 35 12.31 0.15 -0.98
CA GLU A 35 12.52 -1.01 -0.14
C GLU A 35 11.22 -1.54 0.45
N SER A 36 10.37 -0.64 0.96
CA SER A 36 9.03 -0.95 1.44
C SER A 36 8.14 -1.54 0.34
N ALA A 37 8.18 -0.97 -0.87
CA ALA A 37 7.41 -1.47 -2.02
C ALA A 37 7.88 -2.88 -2.46
N LYS A 38 9.18 -3.13 -2.50
CA LYS A 38 9.74 -4.45 -2.80
C LYS A 38 9.33 -5.51 -1.77
N SER A 39 9.42 -5.18 -0.48
CA SER A 39 8.97 -6.06 0.60
C SER A 39 7.47 -6.36 0.50
N ARG A 40 6.66 -5.36 0.18
CA ARG A 40 5.22 -5.54 -0.02
C ARG A 40 4.93 -6.44 -1.22
N LEU A 41 5.62 -6.23 -2.34
CA LEU A 41 5.50 -7.07 -3.54
C LEU A 41 5.83 -8.53 -3.25
N GLU A 42 6.90 -8.80 -2.52
CA GLU A 42 7.30 -10.15 -2.12
C GLU A 42 6.22 -10.83 -1.29
N ARG A 43 5.68 -10.13 -0.28
CA ARG A 43 4.61 -10.65 0.59
C ARG A 43 3.32 -10.93 -0.19
N MET A 44 2.91 -10.05 -1.10
CA MET A 44 1.73 -10.27 -1.96
C MET A 44 1.95 -11.44 -2.91
N SER A 45 3.13 -11.58 -3.48
CA SER A 45 3.47 -12.70 -4.36
C SER A 45 3.45 -14.03 -3.61
N HIS A 46 3.90 -14.05 -2.36
CA HIS A 46 3.83 -15.21 -1.49
C HIS A 46 2.37 -15.58 -1.16
N ASP A 47 1.55 -14.61 -0.78
CA ASP A 47 0.12 -14.82 -0.54
C ASP A 47 -0.58 -15.39 -1.78
N TRP A 48 -0.30 -14.84 -2.95
CA TRP A 48 -0.86 -15.34 -4.21
C TRP A 48 -0.47 -16.79 -4.49
N LYS A 49 0.80 -17.12 -4.32
CA LYS A 49 1.29 -18.49 -4.48
C LYS A 49 0.60 -19.45 -3.51
N ASN A 50 0.47 -19.07 -2.24
CA ASN A 50 -0.21 -19.88 -1.23
C ASN A 50 -1.68 -20.11 -1.58
N LEU A 51 -2.37 -19.06 -2.03
CA LEU A 51 -3.75 -19.18 -2.50
C LEU A 51 -3.87 -20.17 -3.65
N GLN A 52 -3.03 -20.04 -4.68
CA GLN A 52 -3.06 -20.94 -5.86
C GLN A 52 -2.85 -22.42 -5.49
N GLN A 53 -2.03 -22.71 -4.49
CA GLN A 53 -1.80 -24.06 -4.01
C GLN A 53 -2.96 -24.65 -3.21
N ARG A 54 -3.81 -23.79 -2.61
CA ARG A 54 -4.90 -24.18 -1.70
C ARG A 54 -6.28 -24.16 -2.35
N LEU A 55 -6.42 -23.46 -3.49
CA LEU A 55 -7.69 -23.35 -4.22
C LEU A 55 -8.27 -24.72 -4.55
N GLN A 56 -9.56 -24.89 -4.31
CA GLN A 56 -10.32 -26.06 -4.68
C GLN A 56 -11.36 -25.70 -5.73
N LYS A 57 -11.56 -26.59 -6.69
CA LYS A 57 -12.52 -26.44 -7.79
C LYS A 57 -13.62 -27.48 -7.67
N GLY A 58 -14.83 -27.06 -7.97
CA GLY A 58 -15.96 -27.94 -8.14
C GLY A 58 -15.88 -28.78 -9.44
N GLN A 59 -16.84 -29.63 -9.65
CA GLN A 59 -16.91 -30.51 -10.83
C GLN A 59 -17.07 -29.69 -12.13
N ASP A 60 -17.63 -28.51 -12.06
CA ASP A 60 -17.81 -27.56 -13.16
C ASP A 60 -16.58 -26.69 -13.42
N GLY A 61 -15.49 -26.88 -12.65
CA GLY A 61 -14.27 -26.09 -12.74
C GLY A 61 -14.31 -24.74 -12.02
N THR A 62 -15.42 -24.37 -11.39
CA THR A 62 -15.51 -23.13 -10.60
C THR A 62 -14.77 -23.25 -9.28
N ILE A 63 -14.18 -22.14 -8.81
CA ILE A 63 -13.51 -22.09 -7.53
C ILE A 63 -14.55 -22.17 -6.41
N LEU A 64 -14.34 -23.08 -5.47
CA LEU A 64 -15.22 -23.23 -4.31
C LEU A 64 -15.01 -22.07 -3.33
N ASN A 65 -16.13 -21.51 -2.87
CA ASN A 65 -16.10 -20.48 -1.83
C ASN A 65 -16.13 -21.14 -0.44
N LEU A 66 -14.96 -21.42 0.12
CA LEU A 66 -14.79 -22.14 1.39
C LEU A 66 -14.71 -21.19 2.59
N VAL A 67 -15.52 -20.14 2.63
CA VAL A 67 -15.62 -19.24 3.78
C VAL A 67 -16.10 -20.01 5.00
N GLN A 68 -15.35 -19.90 6.08
CA GLN A 68 -15.73 -20.44 7.40
C GLN A 68 -15.75 -19.28 8.41
N LEU A 69 -16.89 -19.11 9.09
CA LEU A 69 -17.04 -18.09 10.12
C LEU A 69 -17.08 -18.74 11.51
N ASP A 70 -16.46 -18.07 12.46
CA ASP A 70 -16.45 -18.50 13.84
C ASP A 70 -17.88 -18.59 14.38
N GLY A 71 -18.19 -19.70 15.06
CA GLY A 71 -19.52 -19.98 15.62
C GLY A 71 -20.54 -20.50 14.59
N LEU A 72 -20.14 -20.78 13.34
CA LEU A 72 -20.96 -21.51 12.38
C LEU A 72 -20.43 -22.92 12.13
N SER A 73 -21.32 -23.83 11.74
CA SER A 73 -20.94 -25.16 11.27
C SER A 73 -20.04 -25.06 10.05
N PRO A 74 -19.00 -25.93 9.89
CA PRO A 74 -18.21 -26.04 8.68
C PRO A 74 -19.03 -26.30 7.40
N ASN A 75 -20.24 -26.85 7.56
CA ASN A 75 -21.19 -27.15 6.48
C ASN A 75 -22.26 -26.06 6.30
N ALA A 76 -22.08 -24.87 6.91
CA ALA A 76 -23.02 -23.77 6.76
C ALA A 76 -23.18 -23.39 5.28
N ASP A 77 -24.41 -23.21 4.86
CA ASP A 77 -24.71 -22.76 3.49
C ASP A 77 -24.48 -21.24 3.32
N VAL A 78 -24.53 -20.77 2.09
CA VAL A 78 -24.32 -19.37 1.73
C VAL A 78 -25.29 -18.43 2.47
N LYS A 79 -26.53 -18.86 2.68
CA LYS A 79 -27.54 -18.06 3.39
C LYS A 79 -27.17 -17.89 4.87
N GLN A 80 -26.76 -18.98 5.51
CA GLN A 80 -26.30 -18.94 6.91
C GLN A 80 -25.07 -18.06 7.09
N ILE A 81 -24.10 -18.15 6.17
CA ILE A 81 -22.91 -17.30 6.15
C ILE A 81 -23.29 -15.83 5.99
N GLY A 82 -24.13 -15.50 5.01
CA GLY A 82 -24.60 -14.13 4.78
C GLY A 82 -25.37 -13.56 5.97
N THR A 83 -26.24 -14.34 6.60
CA THR A 83 -26.97 -13.93 7.80
C THR A 83 -26.00 -13.61 8.95
N LYS A 84 -24.98 -14.45 9.14
CA LYS A 84 -23.96 -14.22 10.17
C LYS A 84 -23.14 -12.96 9.88
N LEU A 85 -22.74 -12.73 8.62
CA LEU A 85 -22.03 -11.54 8.22
C LEU A 85 -22.84 -10.27 8.45
N ASN A 86 -24.14 -10.28 8.14
CA ASN A 86 -25.04 -9.16 8.42
C ASN A 86 -25.13 -8.89 9.93
N GLN A 87 -25.22 -9.92 10.75
CA GLN A 87 -25.22 -9.77 12.21
C GLN A 87 -23.90 -9.14 12.72
N ILE A 88 -22.76 -9.55 12.15
CA ILE A 88 -21.47 -8.96 12.48
C ILE A 88 -21.43 -7.50 12.03
N ALA A 89 -21.89 -7.18 10.81
CA ALA A 89 -21.93 -5.82 10.28
C ALA A 89 -22.75 -4.87 11.16
N ASP A 90 -23.85 -5.35 11.73
CA ASP A 90 -24.72 -4.55 12.60
C ASP A 90 -24.16 -4.39 14.02
N LYS A 91 -23.52 -5.41 14.53
CA LYS A 91 -23.19 -5.50 15.97
C LYS A 91 -21.73 -5.22 16.30
N ALA A 92 -20.79 -5.44 15.38
CA ALA A 92 -19.36 -5.29 15.66
C ALA A 92 -19.01 -3.88 16.14
N ARG A 93 -18.18 -3.81 17.18
CA ARG A 93 -17.65 -2.57 17.76
C ARG A 93 -16.21 -2.84 18.15
N THR A 94 -15.30 -2.74 17.20
CA THR A 94 -13.91 -3.15 17.38
C THR A 94 -13.02 -2.06 17.99
N GLY A 95 -13.51 -0.84 18.16
CA GLY A 95 -12.72 0.29 18.67
C GLY A 95 -11.53 0.65 17.78
N GLY A 96 -11.63 0.41 16.48
CA GLY A 96 -10.54 0.67 15.52
C GLY A 96 -9.52 -0.47 15.41
N GLN A 97 -9.67 -1.53 16.16
CA GLN A 97 -8.86 -2.74 16.03
C GLN A 97 -9.45 -3.70 14.99
N TYR A 98 -8.69 -4.72 14.62
CA TYR A 98 -9.15 -5.80 13.75
C TYR A 98 -9.57 -6.99 14.61
N ASP A 99 -10.82 -7.44 14.47
CA ASP A 99 -11.33 -8.64 15.10
C ASP A 99 -11.37 -9.79 14.08
N GLU A 100 -10.84 -10.94 14.45
CA GLU A 100 -10.92 -12.15 13.64
C GLU A 100 -12.32 -12.72 13.68
N ILE A 101 -12.87 -13.10 12.52
CA ILE A 101 -14.23 -13.62 12.38
C ILE A 101 -14.30 -14.99 11.69
N GLY A 102 -13.21 -15.45 11.12
CA GLY A 102 -13.17 -16.73 10.42
C GLY A 102 -11.95 -16.89 9.51
N SER A 103 -12.06 -17.77 8.54
CA SER A 103 -11.00 -18.10 7.60
C SER A 103 -11.51 -18.42 6.20
N LEU A 104 -10.62 -18.27 5.21
CA LEU A 104 -10.82 -18.70 3.82
C LEU A 104 -9.48 -19.14 3.24
N TYR A 105 -9.35 -20.40 2.83
CA TYR A 105 -8.13 -20.96 2.27
C TYR A 105 -6.86 -20.70 3.11
N GLY A 106 -6.99 -20.70 4.44
CA GLY A 106 -5.91 -20.40 5.37
C GLY A 106 -5.62 -18.92 5.58
N PHE A 107 -6.35 -18.04 4.89
CA PHE A 107 -6.33 -16.60 5.15
C PHE A 107 -7.29 -16.25 6.28
N THR A 108 -6.95 -15.26 7.08
CA THR A 108 -7.78 -14.81 8.20
C THR A 108 -8.81 -13.79 7.73
N LEU A 109 -10.07 -13.97 8.09
CA LEU A 109 -11.14 -13.01 7.85
C LEU A 109 -11.25 -12.06 9.04
N LEU A 110 -11.31 -10.77 8.75
CA LEU A 110 -11.30 -9.71 9.74
C LEU A 110 -12.49 -8.78 9.56
N VAL A 111 -12.93 -8.18 10.65
CA VAL A 111 -13.81 -7.01 10.67
C VAL A 111 -13.15 -5.87 11.43
N LYS A 112 -13.33 -4.65 10.96
CA LYS A 112 -12.86 -3.42 11.62
C LYS A 112 -13.98 -2.39 11.62
N THR A 113 -14.26 -1.82 12.78
CA THR A 113 -15.17 -0.67 12.90
C THR A 113 -14.39 0.62 12.62
N GLU A 114 -14.86 1.39 11.65
CA GLU A 114 -14.36 2.72 11.33
C GLU A 114 -15.45 3.76 11.68
N ILE A 115 -14.99 4.93 12.07
CA ILE A 115 -15.86 6.09 12.28
C ILE A 115 -15.61 7.03 11.12
N SER A 116 -16.67 7.37 10.37
CA SER A 116 -16.64 8.39 9.35
C SER A 116 -17.62 9.50 9.72
N GLU A 117 -17.21 10.74 9.53
CA GLU A 117 -18.10 11.89 9.68
C GLU A 117 -18.85 12.12 8.37
N LYS A 118 -20.17 12.16 8.44
CA LYS A 118 -21.01 12.59 7.34
C LYS A 118 -22.02 13.63 7.83
N GLU A 119 -21.96 14.81 7.26
CA GLU A 119 -22.87 15.92 7.60
C GLU A 119 -22.89 16.30 9.10
N GLY A 120 -21.71 16.21 9.76
CA GLY A 120 -21.58 16.49 11.19
C GLY A 120 -22.07 15.38 12.13
N VAL A 121 -22.36 14.19 11.58
CA VAL A 121 -22.77 13.02 12.35
C VAL A 121 -21.74 11.92 12.21
N ASP A 122 -21.30 11.36 13.33
CA ASP A 122 -20.43 10.18 13.35
C ASP A 122 -21.19 8.93 12.90
N ILE A 123 -20.78 8.36 11.77
CA ILE A 123 -21.31 7.11 11.26
C ILE A 123 -20.29 6.02 11.50
N LYS A 124 -20.71 4.95 12.18
CA LYS A 124 -19.91 3.73 12.35
C LYS A 124 -20.13 2.80 11.18
N VAL A 125 -19.04 2.41 10.52
CA VAL A 125 -19.05 1.47 9.39
C VAL A 125 -18.14 0.30 9.73
N ASN A 126 -18.66 -0.92 9.62
CA ASN A 126 -17.87 -2.13 9.73
C ASN A 126 -17.36 -2.55 8.35
N ARG A 127 -16.03 -2.73 8.23
CA ARG A 127 -15.37 -3.18 7.01
C ARG A 127 -14.82 -4.57 7.20
N PHE A 128 -14.97 -5.37 6.16
CA PHE A 128 -14.52 -6.75 6.11
C PHE A 128 -13.26 -6.87 5.27
N LEU A 129 -12.27 -7.61 5.76
CA LEU A 129 -10.97 -7.75 5.14
C LEU A 129 -10.50 -9.19 5.18
N VAL A 130 -9.60 -9.54 4.28
CA VAL A 130 -8.89 -10.82 4.27
C VAL A 130 -7.42 -10.55 4.48
N GLN A 131 -6.81 -11.21 5.47
CA GLN A 131 -5.40 -11.03 5.79
C GLN A 131 -4.60 -12.26 5.39
N GLY A 132 -3.54 -12.05 4.61
CA GLY A 132 -2.55 -13.05 4.27
C GLY A 132 -1.49 -13.26 5.36
N GLU A 133 -0.62 -14.23 5.15
CA GLU A 133 0.51 -14.51 6.06
C GLU A 133 1.50 -13.35 6.15
N GLY A 134 1.59 -12.52 5.11
CA GLY A 134 2.42 -11.31 5.07
C GLY A 134 1.82 -10.08 5.76
N ASN A 135 0.77 -10.22 6.55
CA ASN A 135 0.03 -9.12 7.20
C ASN A 135 -0.55 -8.07 6.22
N ILE A 136 -0.69 -8.41 4.95
CA ILE A 136 -1.37 -7.56 3.99
C ILE A 136 -2.86 -7.85 4.04
N LYS A 137 -3.66 -6.79 4.11
CA LYS A 137 -5.11 -6.88 4.17
C LYS A 137 -5.70 -6.54 2.81
N TYR A 138 -6.50 -7.48 2.29
CA TYR A 138 -7.16 -7.37 1.01
C TYR A 138 -8.64 -7.08 1.20
N THR A 139 -9.21 -6.24 0.38
CA THR A 139 -10.63 -5.88 0.41
C THR A 139 -11.26 -5.96 -0.98
N TYR A 140 -12.55 -6.20 -0.99
CA TYR A 140 -13.40 -6.01 -2.14
C TYR A 140 -14.47 -4.96 -1.80
N ASN A 141 -14.78 -4.05 -2.71
CA ASN A 141 -15.75 -2.98 -2.49
C ASN A 141 -15.50 -2.20 -1.18
N ASN A 142 -14.24 -1.81 -0.95
CA ASN A 142 -13.80 -1.13 0.28
C ASN A 142 -14.18 -1.85 1.59
N GLY A 143 -14.39 -3.15 1.54
CA GLY A 143 -14.80 -3.96 2.69
C GLY A 143 -16.25 -3.79 3.11
N LEU A 144 -17.06 -3.08 2.35
CA LEU A 144 -18.50 -2.93 2.63
C LEU A 144 -19.23 -4.25 2.40
N ILE A 145 -20.16 -4.55 3.31
CA ILE A 145 -20.98 -5.76 3.17
C ILE A 145 -21.97 -5.61 2.01
N ALA A 146 -22.14 -6.67 1.23
CA ALA A 146 -23.20 -6.75 0.24
C ALA A 146 -24.55 -7.12 0.89
N ASN A 147 -25.62 -6.58 0.35
CA ASN A 147 -26.98 -6.91 0.82
C ASN A 147 -27.38 -8.36 0.50
N ASP A 148 -26.92 -8.89 -0.63
CA ASP A 148 -27.13 -10.27 -1.02
C ASP A 148 -26.20 -11.20 -0.25
N ALA A 149 -26.74 -12.26 0.36
CA ALA A 149 -25.99 -13.19 1.19
C ALA A 149 -24.87 -13.92 0.43
N LYS A 150 -25.13 -14.31 -0.82
CA LYS A 150 -24.14 -14.96 -1.67
C LYS A 150 -23.00 -14.03 -2.01
N LEU A 151 -23.30 -12.80 -2.42
CA LEU A 151 -22.31 -11.79 -2.72
C LEU A 151 -21.50 -11.41 -1.48
N ALA A 152 -22.14 -11.26 -0.33
CA ALA A 152 -21.44 -10.98 0.94
C ALA A 152 -20.40 -12.07 1.25
N SER A 153 -20.76 -13.34 1.11
CA SER A 153 -19.85 -14.46 1.28
C SER A 153 -18.74 -14.48 0.21
N MET A 154 -19.07 -14.24 -1.05
CA MET A 154 -18.12 -14.30 -2.17
C MET A 154 -17.13 -13.13 -2.18
N ASN A 155 -17.44 -12.01 -1.56
CA ASN A 155 -16.57 -10.84 -1.57
C ASN A 155 -15.20 -11.08 -0.92
N PHE A 156 -15.08 -12.01 0.00
CA PHE A 156 -13.77 -12.42 0.54
C PHE A 156 -12.91 -13.10 -0.53
N LEU A 157 -13.47 -14.04 -1.28
CA LEU A 157 -12.76 -14.68 -2.38
C LEU A 157 -12.42 -13.65 -3.48
N SER A 158 -13.36 -12.77 -3.81
CA SER A 158 -13.14 -11.68 -4.77
C SER A 158 -12.01 -10.74 -4.33
N ALA A 159 -11.85 -10.49 -3.03
CA ALA A 159 -10.72 -9.73 -2.50
C ALA A 159 -9.38 -10.41 -2.77
N LEU A 160 -9.31 -11.73 -2.57
CA LEU A 160 -8.08 -12.50 -2.85
C LEU A 160 -7.79 -12.60 -4.35
N GLU A 161 -8.81 -12.69 -5.19
CA GLU A 161 -8.65 -12.72 -6.65
C GLU A 161 -8.10 -11.41 -7.23
N LYS A 162 -8.13 -10.32 -6.48
CA LYS A 162 -7.51 -9.04 -6.85
C LYS A 162 -5.99 -8.98 -6.59
N ILE A 163 -5.42 -9.94 -5.90
CA ILE A 163 -3.97 -9.92 -5.57
C ILE A 163 -3.10 -9.70 -6.80
N PRO A 164 -3.32 -10.36 -7.96
CA PRO A 164 -2.52 -10.09 -9.15
C PRO A 164 -2.53 -8.63 -9.61
N SER A 165 -3.66 -7.96 -9.50
CA SER A 165 -3.75 -6.53 -9.87
C SER A 165 -2.97 -5.63 -8.91
N TYR A 166 -2.95 -5.95 -7.63
CA TYR A 166 -2.12 -5.23 -6.64
C TYR A 166 -0.63 -5.48 -6.87
N ILE A 167 -0.25 -6.70 -7.23
CA ILE A 167 1.12 -7.05 -7.63
C ILE A 167 1.56 -6.20 -8.83
N GLU A 168 0.72 -6.10 -9.86
CA GLU A 168 1.02 -5.30 -11.04
C GLU A 168 1.18 -3.81 -10.71
N GLN A 169 0.30 -3.26 -9.87
CA GLN A 169 0.39 -1.87 -9.42
C GLN A 169 1.68 -1.59 -8.65
N GLU A 170 2.07 -2.51 -7.76
CA GLU A 170 3.31 -2.38 -6.99
C GLU A 170 4.56 -2.49 -7.87
N GLN A 171 4.54 -3.37 -8.88
CA GLN A 171 5.60 -3.47 -9.89
C GLN A 171 5.76 -2.18 -10.70
N LYS A 172 4.66 -1.56 -11.12
CA LYS A 172 4.67 -0.26 -11.81
C LYS A 172 5.25 0.84 -10.92
N LYS A 173 4.82 0.91 -9.67
CA LYS A 173 5.33 1.86 -8.68
C LYS A 173 6.85 1.71 -8.49
N ILE A 174 7.33 0.48 -8.34
CA ILE A 174 8.77 0.18 -8.23
C ILE A 174 9.52 0.66 -9.46
N ALA A 175 9.02 0.37 -10.67
CA ALA A 175 9.65 0.77 -11.92
C ALA A 175 9.74 2.30 -12.05
N GLU A 176 8.72 3.04 -11.65
CA GLU A 176 8.73 4.51 -11.66
C GLU A 176 9.73 5.08 -10.65
N LEU A 177 9.74 4.56 -9.42
CA LEU A 177 10.71 4.99 -8.40
C LEU A 177 12.15 4.71 -8.82
N GLN A 178 12.40 3.59 -9.50
CA GLN A 178 13.72 3.25 -10.02
C GLN A 178 14.22 4.17 -11.12
N LYS A 179 13.34 4.82 -11.89
CA LYS A 179 13.73 5.80 -12.91
C LYS A 179 14.31 7.07 -12.30
N ASP A 180 13.81 7.49 -11.16
CA ASP A 180 14.23 8.73 -10.51
C ASP A 180 15.57 8.59 -9.78
N LEU A 181 15.93 7.38 -9.35
CA LEU A 181 17.16 7.14 -8.60
C LEU A 181 18.44 7.61 -9.30
N PRO A 182 18.73 7.26 -10.59
CA PRO A 182 19.95 7.68 -11.25
C PRO A 182 20.04 9.20 -11.41
N VAL A 183 18.92 9.88 -11.65
CA VAL A 183 18.85 11.33 -11.80
C VAL A 183 19.20 12.03 -10.50
N LEU A 184 18.58 11.61 -9.40
CA LEU A 184 18.87 12.16 -8.07
C LEU A 184 20.29 11.83 -7.61
N GLN A 185 20.77 10.62 -7.89
CA GLN A 185 22.13 10.20 -7.57
C GLN A 185 23.17 11.06 -8.32
N ALA A 186 22.93 11.38 -9.57
CA ALA A 186 23.80 12.26 -10.37
C ALA A 186 23.86 13.67 -9.77
N VAL A 187 22.73 14.22 -9.31
CA VAL A 187 22.71 15.54 -8.65
C VAL A 187 23.46 15.50 -7.32
N VAL A 188 23.25 14.46 -6.50
CA VAL A 188 23.92 14.31 -5.19
C VAL A 188 25.44 14.15 -5.36
N ASN A 189 25.89 13.43 -6.38
CA ASN A 189 27.32 13.22 -6.69
C ASN A 189 27.94 14.39 -7.48
N GLY A 190 27.13 15.33 -7.94
CA GLY A 190 27.60 16.47 -8.71
C GLY A 190 28.57 17.36 -7.93
N ILE A 191 29.50 17.97 -8.64
CA ILE A 191 30.47 18.92 -8.11
C ILE A 191 30.23 20.26 -8.80
N TRP A 192 30.22 21.34 -8.02
CA TRP A 192 30.14 22.69 -8.59
C TRP A 192 31.49 23.05 -9.21
N THR A 193 31.50 23.28 -10.50
CA THR A 193 32.74 23.38 -11.31
C THR A 193 33.41 24.76 -11.28
N LYS A 194 32.72 25.76 -10.72
CA LYS A 194 33.21 27.15 -10.73
C LYS A 194 33.88 27.59 -9.42
N GLU A 195 34.24 26.66 -8.55
CA GLU A 195 34.88 26.97 -7.26
C GLU A 195 36.17 27.74 -7.40
N ASN A 196 37.06 27.32 -8.30
CA ASN A 196 38.33 27.99 -8.55
C ASN A 196 38.10 29.41 -9.05
N LYS A 197 37.19 29.61 -9.99
CA LYS A 197 36.85 30.93 -10.52
C LYS A 197 36.33 31.89 -9.45
N LEU A 198 35.48 31.37 -8.56
CA LEU A 198 34.97 32.15 -7.42
C LEU A 198 36.13 32.60 -6.50
N SER A 199 37.01 31.65 -6.18
CA SER A 199 38.19 31.92 -5.34
C SER A 199 39.11 32.97 -5.94
N GLU A 200 39.44 32.86 -7.24
CA GLU A 200 40.25 33.82 -7.96
C GLU A 200 39.65 35.24 -7.93
N LEU A 201 38.36 35.36 -8.25
CA LEU A 201 37.68 36.67 -8.25
C LEU A 201 37.57 37.28 -6.85
N LYS A 202 37.45 36.46 -5.81
CA LYS A 202 37.49 36.94 -4.41
C LYS A 202 38.87 37.46 -4.02
N THR A 203 39.90 36.79 -4.45
CA THR A 203 41.28 37.24 -4.22
C THR A 203 41.58 38.55 -4.97
N GLU A 204 41.06 38.70 -6.19
CA GLU A 204 41.21 39.94 -6.98
C GLU A 204 40.39 41.11 -6.39
N LEU A 205 39.32 40.83 -5.64
CA LEU A 205 38.46 41.82 -5.01
C LEU A 205 39.03 42.31 -3.65
N ALA A 206 39.83 41.49 -3.00
CA ALA A 206 40.40 41.77 -1.67
C ALA A 206 41.63 42.70 -1.79
#